data_a42718e0addf52383ad5f063d0c733eb
#
_entry.id   a42718e0addf52383ad5f063d0c733eb
#
_cell.length_a   1.000
_cell.length_b   1.000
_cell.length_c   1.000
_cell.angle_alpha   90.00
_cell.angle_beta   90.00
_cell.angle_gamma   90.00
#
_symmetry.space_group_name_H-M   'P 1'
#
loop_
_entity.id
_entity.type
_entity.pdbx_description
1 polymer ?
#
loop_
_entity_poly.entity_id
_entity_poly.type
_entity_poly.pdbx_seq_one_letter_code
_entity_poly.pdbx_strand_id
1 'polypeptide(L)'
;MRDRAHADTLLFALGNAGRQDDGLGWAFAEAAEARGFPPENIHLRYHLQVEDAERIASAGRVIFVDACREPLPGGFEVRPCEPSASFPFTTHAVSPEAILFVCGEIYGRCPEATWVLITGESWDLGEGLSDTAAKNLDRANSAFTSTPR
;
A
#
# COMPACT_ATOMS: atom_id res chain seq x y z
N MET A 1 -0.51 20.59 -13.49
CA MET A 1 -0.32 19.42 -14.36
C MET A 1 -0.03 18.18 -13.51
N ARG A 2 -0.70 17.09 -13.84
CA ARG A 2 -0.51 15.84 -13.12
C ARG A 2 0.87 15.24 -13.44
N ASP A 3 1.52 14.67 -12.44
CA ASP A 3 2.80 14.00 -12.62
C ASP A 3 2.60 12.76 -13.48
N ARG A 4 3.27 12.71 -14.64
CA ARG A 4 3.15 11.58 -15.56
C ARG A 4 3.62 10.26 -14.95
N ALA A 5 4.56 10.33 -14.01
CA ALA A 5 5.07 9.12 -13.36
C ALA A 5 4.00 8.40 -12.54
N HIS A 6 2.95 9.12 -12.11
CA HIS A 6 1.86 8.55 -11.32
C HIS A 6 0.57 8.34 -12.12
N ALA A 7 0.51 8.81 -13.38
CA ALA A 7 -0.74 8.78 -14.14
C ALA A 7 -1.30 7.38 -14.33
N ASP A 8 -0.42 6.37 -14.38
CA ASP A 8 -0.79 4.97 -14.59
C ASP A 8 -0.44 4.10 -13.39
N THR A 9 -0.28 4.71 -12.24
CA THR A 9 0.06 4.03 -10.99
C THR A 9 -1.13 4.06 -10.05
N LEU A 10 -1.50 2.90 -9.51
CA LEU A 10 -2.52 2.79 -8.47
C LEU A 10 -1.84 2.70 -7.11
N LEU A 11 -2.47 3.29 -6.10
CA LEU A 11 -2.04 3.18 -4.70
C LEU A 11 -3.16 2.53 -3.91
N PHE A 12 -2.89 1.33 -3.40
CA PHE A 12 -3.81 0.63 -2.50
C PHE A 12 -3.27 0.72 -1.08
N ALA A 13 -3.97 1.48 -0.25
CA ALA A 13 -3.60 1.68 1.15
C ALA A 13 -4.45 0.77 2.03
N LEU A 14 -3.79 -0.13 2.72
CA LEU A 14 -4.45 -1.18 3.50
C LEU A 14 -4.41 -0.84 4.98
N GLY A 15 -5.47 -1.19 5.70
CA GLY A 15 -5.51 -1.02 7.14
C GLY A 15 -6.81 -0.42 7.63
N ASN A 16 -6.78 0.04 8.89
CA ASN A 16 -7.97 0.59 9.56
C ASN A 16 -7.54 1.73 10.49
N ALA A 17 -7.89 2.96 10.11
CA ALA A 17 -7.55 4.15 10.90
C ALA A 17 -8.22 4.16 12.28
N GLY A 18 -9.25 3.35 12.50
CA GLY A 18 -9.88 3.19 13.81
C GLY A 18 -9.12 2.31 14.79
N ARG A 19 -7.95 1.79 14.40
CA ARG A 19 -7.11 0.95 15.24
C ARG A 19 -5.68 1.49 15.30
N GLN A 20 -5.56 2.76 15.62
CA GLN A 20 -4.29 3.45 15.82
C GLN A 20 -3.31 3.25 14.66
N ASP A 21 -2.15 2.59 14.89
CA ASP A 21 -1.11 2.49 13.87
C ASP A 21 -1.49 1.60 12.68
N ASP A 22 -2.58 0.86 12.79
CA ASP A 22 -3.15 0.16 11.64
C ASP A 22 -3.66 1.15 10.57
N GLY A 23 -3.73 2.43 10.90
CA GLY A 23 -4.07 3.49 9.96
C GLY A 23 -2.89 4.06 9.19
N LEU A 24 -1.67 3.53 9.38
CA LEU A 24 -0.47 4.04 8.72
C LEU A 24 -0.60 4.05 7.19
N GLY A 25 -1.16 2.99 6.61
CA GLY A 25 -1.34 2.94 5.17
C GLY A 25 -2.21 4.06 4.65
N TRP A 26 -3.33 4.32 5.34
CA TRP A 26 -4.25 5.39 4.95
C TRP A 26 -3.61 6.76 5.15
N ALA A 27 -2.82 6.94 6.21
CA ALA A 27 -2.10 8.20 6.44
C ALA A 27 -1.05 8.44 5.36
N PHE A 28 -0.38 7.40 4.91
CA PHE A 28 0.55 7.49 3.78
C PHE A 28 -0.17 7.94 2.50
N ALA A 29 -1.33 7.37 2.24
CA ALA A 29 -2.13 7.74 1.05
C ALA A 29 -2.58 9.20 1.12
N GLU A 30 -2.99 9.67 2.29
CA GLU A 30 -3.38 11.06 2.49
C GLU A 30 -2.21 12.00 2.20
N ALA A 31 -1.02 11.66 2.68
CA ALA A 31 0.18 12.45 2.40
C ALA A 31 0.55 12.41 0.91
N ALA A 32 0.35 11.26 0.27
CA ALA A 32 0.62 11.13 -1.17
C ALA A 32 -0.31 12.03 -1.99
N GLU A 33 -1.58 12.07 -1.63
CA GLU A 33 -2.54 12.95 -2.29
C GLU A 33 -2.14 14.41 -2.13
N ALA A 34 -1.69 14.80 -0.94
CA ALA A 34 -1.24 16.15 -0.66
C ALA A 34 -0.02 16.54 -1.50
N ARG A 35 0.78 15.56 -1.93
CA ARG A 35 1.95 15.79 -2.79
C ARG A 35 1.60 15.77 -4.28
N GLY A 36 0.35 15.54 -4.64
CA GLY A 36 -0.09 15.55 -6.03
C GLY A 36 -0.37 14.19 -6.64
N PHE A 37 -0.37 13.10 -5.86
CA PHE A 37 -0.78 11.81 -6.37
C PHE A 37 -2.25 11.88 -6.77
N PRO A 38 -2.64 11.39 -7.96
CA PRO A 38 -4.02 11.50 -8.42
C PRO A 38 -5.00 10.82 -7.45
N PRO A 39 -5.96 11.55 -6.88
CA PRO A 39 -6.88 10.95 -5.90
C PRO A 39 -7.73 9.83 -6.49
N GLU A 40 -8.03 9.87 -7.78
CA GLU A 40 -8.80 8.80 -8.44
C GLU A 40 -8.01 7.49 -8.52
N ASN A 41 -6.69 7.52 -8.31
CA ASN A 41 -5.84 6.34 -8.32
C ASN A 41 -5.53 5.83 -6.92
N ILE A 42 -6.07 6.47 -5.87
CA ILE A 42 -5.87 6.08 -4.49
C ILE A 42 -7.09 5.30 -4.01
N HIS A 43 -6.85 4.10 -3.50
CA HIS A 43 -7.89 3.21 -3.00
C HIS A 43 -7.59 2.83 -1.55
N LEU A 44 -8.46 3.24 -0.64
CA LEU A 44 -8.37 2.86 0.77
C LEU A 44 -9.17 1.58 0.96
N ARG A 45 -8.57 0.61 1.62
CA ARG A 45 -9.18 -0.70 1.87
C ARG A 45 -8.86 -1.16 3.27
N TYR A 46 -9.79 -1.85 3.92
CA TYR A 46 -9.44 -2.65 5.09
C TYR A 46 -8.63 -3.86 4.64
N HIS A 47 -9.09 -4.52 3.58
CA HIS A 47 -8.43 -5.66 2.95
C HIS A 47 -8.64 -5.59 1.46
N LEU A 48 -7.69 -6.12 0.70
CA LEU A 48 -7.91 -6.32 -0.72
C LEU A 48 -9.00 -7.35 -0.94
N GLN A 49 -9.76 -7.14 -1.99
CA GLN A 49 -10.80 -8.07 -2.45
C GLN A 49 -10.39 -8.62 -3.80
N VAL A 50 -10.88 -9.82 -4.13
CA VAL A 50 -10.56 -10.42 -5.44
C VAL A 50 -11.03 -9.51 -6.59
N GLU A 51 -12.08 -8.74 -6.38
CA GLU A 51 -12.60 -7.79 -7.37
C GLU A 51 -11.60 -6.68 -7.72
N ASP A 52 -10.67 -6.40 -6.82
CA ASP A 52 -9.64 -5.39 -7.08
C ASP A 52 -8.66 -5.82 -8.18
N ALA A 53 -8.60 -7.13 -8.47
CA ALA A 53 -7.66 -7.66 -9.47
C ALA A 53 -7.89 -7.08 -10.87
N GLU A 54 -9.14 -6.86 -11.25
CA GLU A 54 -9.43 -6.30 -12.58
C GLU A 54 -8.78 -4.93 -12.75
N ARG A 55 -8.94 -4.07 -11.76
CA ARG A 55 -8.38 -2.73 -11.81
C ARG A 55 -6.86 -2.76 -11.73
N ILE A 56 -6.32 -3.60 -10.86
CA ILE A 56 -4.86 -3.74 -10.72
C ILE A 56 -4.25 -4.24 -12.02
N ALA A 57 -4.88 -5.23 -12.67
CA ALA A 57 -4.36 -5.80 -13.90
C ALA A 57 -4.28 -4.78 -15.04
N SER A 58 -5.15 -3.76 -15.03
CA SER A 58 -5.16 -2.74 -16.08
C SER A 58 -4.19 -1.59 -15.82
N ALA A 59 -3.55 -1.55 -14.66
CA ALA A 59 -2.61 -0.49 -14.31
C ALA A 59 -1.21 -0.77 -14.86
N GLY A 60 -0.43 0.29 -15.04
CA GLY A 60 0.98 0.13 -15.39
C GLY A 60 1.82 -0.26 -14.19
N ARG A 61 1.43 0.20 -13.01
CA ARG A 61 2.15 -0.04 -11.76
C ARG A 61 1.17 0.02 -10.60
N VAL A 62 1.45 -0.72 -9.54
CA VAL A 62 0.66 -0.66 -8.32
C VAL A 62 1.58 -0.56 -7.10
N ILE A 63 1.17 0.25 -6.13
CA ILE A 63 1.85 0.39 -4.85
C ILE A 63 0.88 -0.08 -3.77
N PHE A 64 1.33 -1.02 -2.93
CA PHE A 64 0.60 -1.44 -1.75
C PHE A 64 1.29 -0.87 -0.52
N VAL A 65 0.54 -0.21 0.36
CA VAL A 65 1.10 0.32 1.59
C VAL A 65 0.30 -0.20 2.78
N ASP A 66 1.01 -0.64 3.81
CA ASP A 66 0.39 -1.19 5.02
C ASP A 66 1.29 -0.96 6.22
N ALA A 67 0.69 -0.99 7.39
CA ALA A 67 1.40 -0.99 8.65
C ALA A 67 1.97 -2.38 8.93
N CYS A 68 3.04 -2.43 9.69
CA CYS A 68 3.64 -3.72 10.04
C CYS A 68 4.07 -3.69 11.51
N ARG A 69 4.01 -4.86 12.16
CA ARG A 69 4.42 -4.99 13.57
C ARG A 69 5.91 -5.22 13.71
N GLU A 70 6.56 -5.62 12.63
CA GLU A 70 7.99 -5.91 12.62
C GLU A 70 8.80 -4.63 12.74
N PRO A 71 9.84 -4.59 13.60
CA PRO A 71 10.70 -3.41 13.69
C PRO A 71 11.66 -3.36 12.51
N LEU A 72 11.26 -2.64 11.48
CA LEU A 72 12.04 -2.51 10.27
C LEU A 72 13.18 -1.49 10.46
N PRO A 73 14.35 -1.70 9.84
CA PRO A 73 15.43 -0.72 9.87
C PRO A 73 14.97 0.64 9.32
N GLY A 74 15.19 1.69 10.10
CA GLY A 74 14.72 3.03 9.70
C GLY A 74 13.22 3.24 9.82
N GLY A 75 12.47 2.23 10.28
CA GLY A 75 11.04 2.32 10.51
C GLY A 75 10.16 2.03 9.32
N PHE A 76 10.73 1.71 8.17
CA PHE A 76 9.95 1.37 6.97
C PHE A 76 10.79 0.58 5.99
N GLU A 77 10.10 -0.03 5.03
CA GLU A 77 10.77 -0.77 3.95
C GLU A 77 10.02 -0.55 2.65
N VAL A 78 10.75 -0.34 1.56
CA VAL A 78 10.20 -0.29 0.20
C VAL A 78 10.84 -1.42 -0.57
N ARG A 79 10.03 -2.34 -1.09
CA ARG A 79 10.55 -3.51 -1.79
C ARG A 79 9.60 -3.94 -2.91
N PRO A 80 10.10 -4.71 -3.90
CA PRO A 80 9.19 -5.27 -4.91
C PRO A 80 8.18 -6.21 -4.28
N CYS A 81 6.96 -6.23 -4.84
CA CYS A 81 5.92 -7.19 -4.47
C CYS A 81 5.76 -8.16 -5.63
N GLU A 82 6.01 -9.44 -5.39
CA GLU A 82 6.00 -10.46 -6.44
C GLU A 82 4.73 -11.32 -6.32
N PRO A 83 4.16 -11.76 -7.45
CA PRO A 83 3.01 -12.65 -7.40
C PRO A 83 3.40 -14.01 -6.79
N SER A 84 2.49 -14.57 -5.99
CA SER A 84 2.72 -15.86 -5.38
C SER A 84 1.40 -16.58 -5.13
N ALA A 85 1.30 -17.83 -5.58
CA ALA A 85 0.16 -18.70 -5.32
C ALA A 85 0.23 -19.32 -3.92
N SER A 86 1.37 -19.23 -3.24
CA SER A 86 1.56 -19.87 -1.93
C SER A 86 1.04 -19.04 -0.77
N PHE A 87 0.66 -17.78 -1.00
CA PHE A 87 0.12 -16.96 0.06
C PHE A 87 -1.35 -17.32 0.34
N PRO A 88 -1.80 -17.20 1.61
CA PRO A 88 -3.17 -17.54 1.96
C PRO A 88 -4.19 -16.75 1.15
N PHE A 89 -5.24 -17.45 0.75
CA PHE A 89 -6.33 -16.89 -0.03
C PHE A 89 -7.61 -17.24 0.72
N THR A 90 -8.21 -16.26 1.39
CA THR A 90 -9.43 -16.46 2.15
C THR A 90 -10.61 -15.78 1.48
N THR A 91 -11.83 -16.11 1.94
CA THR A 91 -13.04 -15.46 1.41
C THR A 91 -13.15 -14.00 1.81
N HIS A 92 -12.38 -13.57 2.81
CA HIS A 92 -12.49 -12.21 3.37
C HIS A 92 -11.31 -11.31 3.03
N ALA A 93 -10.18 -11.87 2.67
CA ALA A 93 -8.99 -11.08 2.40
C ALA A 93 -8.07 -11.81 1.42
N VAL A 94 -7.42 -11.01 0.57
CA VAL A 94 -6.45 -11.50 -0.40
C VAL A 94 -5.17 -10.72 -0.15
N SER A 95 -4.03 -11.41 -0.04
CA SER A 95 -2.74 -10.73 0.07
C SER A 95 -2.38 -10.05 -1.25
N PRO A 96 -1.54 -9.00 -1.22
CA PRO A 96 -1.04 -8.40 -2.47
C PRO A 96 -0.37 -9.41 -3.39
N GLU A 97 0.42 -10.33 -2.85
CA GLU A 97 1.08 -11.37 -3.63
C GLU A 97 0.05 -12.27 -4.32
N ALA A 98 -1.01 -12.64 -3.61
CA ALA A 98 -2.06 -13.48 -4.18
C ALA A 98 -2.86 -12.75 -5.24
N ILE A 99 -3.16 -11.46 -5.03
CA ILE A 99 -3.94 -10.72 -6.02
C ILE A 99 -3.14 -10.50 -7.31
N LEU A 100 -1.83 -10.33 -7.21
CA LEU A 100 -0.97 -10.23 -8.40
C LEU A 100 -0.97 -11.54 -9.17
N PHE A 101 -0.95 -12.67 -8.46
CA PHE A 101 -1.07 -13.98 -9.09
C PHE A 101 -2.40 -14.12 -9.85
N VAL A 102 -3.50 -13.68 -9.22
CA VAL A 102 -4.82 -13.70 -9.86
C VAL A 102 -4.83 -12.82 -11.11
N CYS A 103 -4.18 -11.65 -11.07
CA CYS A 103 -4.07 -10.77 -12.24
C CYS A 103 -3.44 -11.50 -13.42
N GLY A 104 -2.37 -12.21 -13.19
CA GLY A 104 -1.69 -12.97 -14.24
C GLY A 104 -2.55 -14.12 -14.77
N GLU A 105 -3.21 -14.86 -13.89
CA GLU A 105 -3.98 -16.04 -14.27
C GLU A 105 -5.29 -15.71 -14.98
N ILE A 106 -6.01 -14.69 -14.51
CA ILE A 106 -7.33 -14.36 -15.05
C ILE A 106 -7.26 -13.33 -16.16
N TYR A 107 -6.42 -12.31 -16.00
CA TYR A 107 -6.37 -11.19 -16.95
C TYR A 107 -5.15 -11.24 -17.85
N GLY A 108 -4.25 -12.19 -17.65
CA GLY A 108 -3.05 -12.35 -18.47
C GLY A 108 -2.03 -11.24 -18.30
N ARG A 109 -2.14 -10.44 -17.24
CA ARG A 109 -1.25 -9.32 -17.02
C ARG A 109 -1.02 -9.08 -15.53
N CYS A 110 0.27 -8.97 -15.15
CA CYS A 110 0.67 -8.66 -13.79
C CYS A 110 1.50 -7.38 -13.83
N PRO A 111 0.99 -6.26 -13.29
CA PRO A 111 1.74 -5.01 -13.31
C PRO A 111 2.93 -5.06 -12.37
N GLU A 112 3.89 -4.17 -12.59
CA GLU A 112 4.98 -3.96 -11.65
C GLU A 112 4.39 -3.48 -10.32
N ALA A 113 4.81 -4.09 -9.22
CA ALA A 113 4.23 -3.82 -7.91
C ALA A 113 5.30 -3.58 -6.85
N THR A 114 4.97 -2.68 -5.93
CA THR A 114 5.86 -2.27 -4.85
C THR A 114 5.12 -2.35 -3.51
N TRP A 115 5.79 -2.91 -2.50
CA TRP A 115 5.36 -2.89 -1.12
C TRP A 115 5.99 -1.68 -0.41
N VAL A 116 5.18 -0.94 0.34
CA VAL A 116 5.65 0.03 1.32
C VAL A 116 5.13 -0.42 2.67
N LEU A 117 6.03 -0.85 3.54
CA LEU A 117 5.70 -1.31 4.89
C LEU A 117 6.23 -0.31 5.90
N ILE A 118 5.39 0.07 6.86
CA ILE A 118 5.75 1.09 7.86
C ILE A 118 5.51 0.52 9.24
N THR A 119 6.54 0.52 10.09
CA THR A 119 6.46 -0.04 11.43
C THR A 119 5.57 0.81 12.34
N GLY A 120 4.59 0.17 12.94
CA GLY A 120 3.78 0.74 14.01
C GLY A 120 4.01 0.01 15.33
N GLU A 121 3.44 0.53 16.42
CA GLU A 121 3.60 -0.09 17.75
C GLU A 121 2.31 -0.16 18.55
N SER A 122 1.27 0.59 18.20
CA SER A 122 0.01 0.64 18.95
C SER A 122 -1.15 0.18 18.08
N TRP A 123 -1.93 -0.79 18.55
CA TRP A 123 -2.90 -1.50 17.70
C TRP A 123 -4.29 -1.63 18.33
N ASP A 124 -4.56 -0.89 19.41
CA ASP A 124 -5.86 -0.93 20.08
C ASP A 124 -6.89 -0.08 19.36
N LEU A 125 -8.15 -0.22 19.73
CA LEU A 125 -9.21 0.63 19.20
C LEU A 125 -8.90 2.09 19.56
N GLY A 126 -9.08 2.98 18.60
CA GLY A 126 -8.85 4.40 18.78
C GLY A 126 -8.23 5.02 17.55
N GLU A 127 -8.36 6.33 17.46
CA GLU A 127 -7.82 7.07 16.32
C GLU A 127 -6.45 7.67 16.67
N GLY A 128 -5.67 7.93 15.63
CA GLY A 128 -4.38 8.59 15.75
C GLY A 128 -3.21 7.64 15.80
N LEU A 129 -2.07 8.12 15.33
CA LEU A 129 -0.84 7.34 15.28
C LEU A 129 -0.01 7.57 16.54
N SER A 130 0.73 6.55 16.97
CA SER A 130 1.74 6.71 18.00
C SER A 130 2.85 7.65 17.50
N ASP A 131 3.62 8.21 18.42
CA ASP A 131 4.75 9.06 18.05
C ASP A 131 5.75 8.32 17.17
N THR A 132 6.01 7.06 17.49
CA THR A 132 6.92 6.23 16.70
C THR A 132 6.38 6.04 15.28
N ALA A 133 5.10 5.71 15.15
CA ALA A 133 4.49 5.53 13.83
C ALA A 133 4.52 6.82 13.02
N ALA A 134 4.22 7.95 13.65
CA ALA A 134 4.25 9.24 12.95
C ALA A 134 5.65 9.58 12.42
N LYS A 135 6.69 9.29 13.19
CA LYS A 135 8.08 9.48 12.73
C LYS A 135 8.42 8.56 11.58
N ASN A 136 7.99 7.30 11.65
CA ASN A 136 8.24 6.33 10.59
C ASN A 136 7.51 6.71 9.31
N LEU A 137 6.30 7.25 9.46
CA LEU A 137 5.53 7.75 8.32
C LEU A 137 6.26 8.89 7.62
N ASP A 138 6.79 9.85 8.39
CA ASP A 138 7.55 10.96 7.84
C ASP A 138 8.78 10.47 7.08
N ARG A 139 9.48 9.49 7.62
CA ARG A 139 10.65 8.90 6.96
C ARG A 139 10.28 8.23 5.66
N ALA A 140 9.20 7.45 5.66
CA ALA A 140 8.72 6.77 4.46
C ALA A 140 8.30 7.77 3.39
N ASN A 141 7.58 8.82 3.79
CA ASN A 141 7.16 9.86 2.86
C ASN A 141 8.36 10.58 2.23
N SER A 142 9.36 10.90 3.04
CA SER A 142 10.55 11.57 2.53
C SER A 142 11.33 10.71 1.55
N ALA A 143 11.48 9.43 1.86
CA ALA A 143 12.18 8.50 0.97
C ALA A 143 11.41 8.32 -0.34
N PHE A 144 10.08 8.24 -0.27
CA PHE A 144 9.26 8.02 -1.44
C PHE A 144 9.26 9.24 -2.37
N THR A 145 9.22 10.46 -1.81
CA THR A 145 9.25 11.69 -2.60
C THR A 145 10.61 11.93 -3.25
N SER A 146 11.70 11.51 -2.63
CA SER A 146 13.03 11.73 -3.15
C SER A 146 13.52 10.63 -4.09
N THR A 147 12.77 9.54 -4.23
CA THR A 147 13.17 8.44 -5.12
C THR A 147 12.91 8.82 -6.58
N PRO A 148 13.92 8.71 -7.45
CA PRO A 148 13.73 8.97 -8.88
C PRO A 148 12.72 7.99 -9.49
N ARG A 149 11.98 8.46 -10.45
CA ARG A 149 10.96 7.66 -11.14
C ARG A 149 11.37 7.22 -12.53
#